data_4e2c7dbd90f27c539f445cce29ea5b3a
#
_entry.id   4e2c7dbd90f27c539f445cce29ea5b3a
#
_cell.length_a   1.000
_cell.length_b   1.000
_cell.length_c   1.000
_cell.angle_alpha   90.00
_cell.angle_beta   90.00
_cell.angle_gamma   90.00
#
_symmetry.space_group_name_H-M   'P 1'
#
loop_
_entity.id
_entity.type
_entity.pdbx_description
1 polymer ?
#
loop_
_entity_poly.entity_id
_entity_poly.type
_entity_poly.pdbx_seq_one_letter_code
_entity_poly.pdbx_strand_id
1 'polypeptide(L)'
;MKLAPGSRRKTFEEQYLVYIAMTRSSEKLYLSYPLADSEGKAVMPSGVVARVKELLPGVEELVWPVEPNAALADDLTFVSHPGRALSYLAAQLREVRAGRPVNPLWFDVYSWLARGGRRAECARVLSGLFFSNREGRLPSGVGRALYGRALKTSVSGVEKFRSCPFAFFLSHGLRLQQRAVFKLGAPDLGQFFHAALKLFGDRIREEGLDWGELGREQCRAMAGEAVDLLAPRLQSEILLSSARRRYLTGKLKRIVQRAALVLTEHSRRGCFRPVGLELAFGPDGDLPAVTFVLRDGSEMVLAGRIDRIDAAKAGDGEVYLRVIDYKSARMTIRLCDIYYGLKLQLLVYLDVALQHALTLAGAEGLPGAVLYFRLDDPFVKTDGRLPDQAELERRVLRELRMTGLILADPEVVRLMDGGVEGESVLLPVQIKKNGELGARSAVLTLEQFELLRIYLRSQLAATGSEIMDGMVDISPYRQGAFRSCQHCSFKPVCQFDILMDGNEYRLLRPESDSVIWGRLAEQEECDKNE
;
A
#
# COMPACT_ATOMS: atom_id res chain seq x y z
N MET A 1 -3.61 -43.87 -2.22
CA MET A 1 -3.44 -42.52 -1.59
C MET A 1 -2.47 -42.68 -0.43
N LYS A 2 -1.22 -42.15 -0.51
CA LYS A 2 -0.31 -42.19 0.61
C LYS A 2 -0.65 -41.03 1.55
N LEU A 3 -1.07 -41.34 2.76
CA LEU A 3 -1.31 -40.33 3.80
C LEU A 3 0.06 -39.77 4.25
N ALA A 4 0.08 -38.46 4.56
CA ALA A 4 1.25 -37.84 5.14
C ALA A 4 1.58 -38.52 6.49
N PRO A 5 2.88 -38.70 6.83
CA PRO A 5 3.28 -39.29 8.10
C PRO A 5 2.72 -38.46 9.27
N GLY A 6 2.22 -39.13 10.29
CA GLY A 6 1.71 -38.47 11.50
C GLY A 6 2.82 -37.71 12.24
N SER A 7 2.45 -36.70 13.05
CA SER A 7 3.38 -35.86 13.79
C SER A 7 4.41 -36.64 14.61
N ARG A 8 3.99 -37.72 15.26
CA ARG A 8 4.86 -38.61 16.06
C ARG A 8 5.96 -39.26 15.23
N ARG A 9 5.66 -39.68 13.98
CA ARG A 9 6.68 -40.25 13.09
C ARG A 9 7.69 -39.20 12.64
N LYS A 10 7.24 -37.97 12.36
CA LYS A 10 8.14 -36.87 12.04
C LYS A 10 9.11 -36.58 13.17
N THR A 11 8.63 -36.55 14.42
CA THR A 11 9.48 -36.33 15.60
C THR A 11 10.55 -37.42 15.73
N PHE A 12 10.23 -38.69 15.52
CA PHE A 12 11.22 -39.76 15.53
C PHE A 12 12.22 -39.68 14.38
N GLU A 13 11.76 -39.30 13.18
CA GLU A 13 12.64 -39.09 12.03
C GLU A 13 13.61 -37.93 12.29
N GLU A 14 13.16 -36.82 12.88
CA GLU A 14 14.01 -35.69 13.29
C GLU A 14 15.02 -36.10 14.36
N GLN A 15 14.63 -36.84 15.41
CA GLN A 15 15.54 -37.37 16.43
C GLN A 15 16.57 -38.30 15.83
N TYR A 16 16.20 -39.15 14.89
CA TYR A 16 17.11 -40.03 14.20
C TYR A 16 18.13 -39.27 13.34
N LEU A 17 17.72 -38.21 12.66
CA LEU A 17 18.62 -37.34 11.91
C LEU A 17 19.62 -36.64 12.82
N VAL A 18 19.17 -36.16 13.98
CA VAL A 18 20.04 -35.57 15.00
C VAL A 18 21.07 -36.61 15.50
N TYR A 19 20.61 -37.83 15.80
CA TYR A 19 21.51 -38.93 16.21
C TYR A 19 22.57 -39.21 15.15
N ILE A 20 22.18 -39.34 13.86
CA ILE A 20 23.13 -39.55 12.77
C ILE A 20 24.14 -38.38 12.69
N ALA A 21 23.65 -37.12 12.75
CA ALA A 21 24.52 -35.96 12.69
C ALA A 21 25.55 -35.92 13.80
N MET A 22 25.15 -36.26 15.04
CA MET A 22 26.03 -36.27 16.21
C MET A 22 27.04 -37.42 16.22
N THR A 23 26.69 -38.56 15.65
CA THR A 23 27.53 -39.76 15.68
C THR A 23 28.42 -39.93 14.45
N ARG A 24 28.37 -39.02 13.48
CA ARG A 24 29.19 -39.09 12.26
C ARG A 24 30.64 -38.67 12.45
N SER A 25 30.90 -37.79 13.41
CA SER A 25 32.27 -37.32 13.69
C SER A 25 33.07 -38.41 14.37
N SER A 26 34.29 -38.66 13.86
CA SER A 26 35.22 -39.66 14.44
C SER A 26 36.24 -39.05 15.41
N GLU A 27 36.48 -37.74 15.32
CA GLU A 27 37.54 -37.09 16.14
C GLU A 27 36.97 -35.92 16.95
N LYS A 28 36.29 -34.93 16.28
CA LYS A 28 35.82 -33.72 16.94
C LYS A 28 34.44 -33.34 16.42
N LEU A 29 33.58 -32.88 17.32
CA LEU A 29 32.27 -32.36 17.03
C LEU A 29 32.14 -30.93 17.60
N TYR A 30 31.78 -29.98 16.75
CA TYR A 30 31.49 -28.62 17.16
C TYR A 30 29.99 -28.34 16.98
N LEU A 31 29.35 -27.85 18.01
CA LEU A 31 27.96 -27.39 17.99
C LEU A 31 27.93 -25.88 18.14
N SER A 32 27.25 -25.21 17.25
CA SER A 32 27.08 -23.76 17.34
C SER A 32 25.60 -23.38 17.26
N TYR A 33 25.22 -22.34 17.95
CA TYR A 33 23.89 -21.76 17.89
C TYR A 33 23.96 -20.25 18.07
N PRO A 34 23.07 -19.48 17.39
CA PRO A 34 23.03 -18.04 17.56
C PRO A 34 22.37 -17.67 18.90
N LEU A 35 22.87 -16.62 19.56
CA LEU A 35 22.26 -16.03 20.76
C LEU A 35 21.16 -15.04 20.39
N ALA A 36 21.21 -14.48 19.18
CA ALA A 36 20.21 -13.56 18.65
C ALA A 36 20.05 -13.78 17.14
N ASP A 37 18.87 -13.37 16.61
CA ASP A 37 18.63 -13.30 15.17
C ASP A 37 19.23 -12.03 14.54
N SER A 38 19.03 -11.86 13.24
CA SER A 38 19.52 -10.69 12.49
C SER A 38 18.91 -9.35 12.93
N GLU A 39 17.83 -9.39 13.72
CA GLU A 39 17.16 -8.20 14.27
C GLU A 39 17.58 -7.93 15.74
N GLY A 40 18.47 -8.76 16.30
CA GLY A 40 18.94 -8.66 17.69
C GLY A 40 17.99 -9.27 18.73
N LYS A 41 16.97 -10.01 18.31
CA LYS A 41 16.05 -10.70 19.21
C LYS A 41 16.67 -11.99 19.71
N ALA A 42 16.62 -12.23 21.02
CA ALA A 42 17.18 -13.43 21.63
C ALA A 42 16.58 -14.71 21.02
N VAL A 43 17.46 -15.65 20.68
CA VAL A 43 17.10 -16.98 20.18
C VAL A 43 17.47 -18.03 21.22
N MET A 44 16.49 -18.88 21.55
CA MET A 44 16.73 -19.98 22.49
C MET A 44 17.48 -21.13 21.79
N PRO A 45 18.47 -21.73 22.43
CA PRO A 45 19.16 -22.89 21.89
C PRO A 45 18.21 -24.10 21.75
N SER A 46 18.51 -24.95 20.79
CA SER A 46 17.76 -26.20 20.63
C SER A 46 17.89 -27.08 21.87
N GLY A 47 16.83 -27.82 22.23
CA GLY A 47 16.87 -28.82 23.29
C GLY A 47 17.98 -29.90 23.12
N VAL A 48 18.46 -30.06 21.89
CA VAL A 48 19.63 -30.93 21.61
C VAL A 48 20.90 -30.44 22.32
N VAL A 49 21.12 -29.11 22.34
CA VAL A 49 22.29 -28.52 23.03
C VAL A 49 22.23 -28.78 24.52
N ALA A 50 21.05 -28.57 25.14
CA ALA A 50 20.85 -28.87 26.56
C ALA A 50 21.15 -30.37 26.86
N ARG A 51 20.64 -31.26 26.00
CA ARG A 51 20.83 -32.70 26.16
C ARG A 51 22.31 -33.13 26.02
N VAL A 52 23.04 -32.50 25.09
CA VAL A 52 24.49 -32.76 24.95
C VAL A 52 25.26 -32.31 26.20
N LYS A 53 24.94 -31.15 26.78
CA LYS A 53 25.55 -30.67 28.03
C LYS A 53 25.27 -31.59 29.22
N GLU A 54 24.05 -32.15 29.29
CA GLU A 54 23.69 -33.13 30.32
C GLU A 54 24.50 -34.43 30.18
N LEU A 55 24.67 -34.92 28.96
CA LEU A 55 25.37 -36.18 28.69
C LEU A 55 26.90 -36.05 28.79
N LEU A 56 27.42 -34.88 28.49
CA LEU A 56 28.84 -34.56 28.43
C LEU A 56 29.12 -33.30 29.27
N PRO A 57 29.15 -33.40 30.61
CA PRO A 57 29.30 -32.24 31.49
C PRO A 57 30.66 -31.52 31.39
N GLY A 58 31.63 -32.11 30.71
CA GLY A 58 32.92 -31.50 30.44
C GLY A 58 33.00 -30.70 29.13
N VAL A 59 31.89 -30.51 28.43
CA VAL A 59 31.88 -29.70 27.20
C VAL A 59 32.06 -28.22 27.56
N GLU A 60 33.08 -27.63 26.98
CA GLU A 60 33.36 -26.21 27.11
C GLU A 60 32.45 -25.40 26.18
N GLU A 61 31.81 -24.36 26.71
CA GLU A 61 30.98 -23.42 25.96
C GLU A 61 31.73 -22.12 25.76
N LEU A 62 31.97 -21.79 24.50
CA LEU A 62 32.67 -20.57 24.11
C LEU A 62 31.67 -19.59 23.48
N VAL A 63 31.63 -18.37 24.01
CA VAL A 63 30.89 -17.29 23.37
C VAL A 63 31.78 -16.67 22.31
N TRP A 64 31.35 -16.79 21.04
CA TRP A 64 32.10 -16.30 19.90
C TRP A 64 31.46 -15.06 19.33
N PRO A 65 32.08 -13.89 19.29
CA PRO A 65 31.56 -12.70 18.66
C PRO A 65 31.57 -12.87 17.12
N VAL A 66 30.58 -12.27 16.47
CA VAL A 66 30.47 -12.31 14.99
C VAL A 66 31.54 -11.46 14.32
N GLU A 67 31.94 -10.37 14.97
CA GLU A 67 32.97 -9.42 14.51
C GLU A 67 34.02 -9.19 15.58
N PRO A 68 35.27 -8.82 15.20
CA PRO A 68 36.29 -8.41 16.15
C PRO A 68 35.77 -7.27 17.03
N ASN A 69 36.04 -7.33 18.32
CA ASN A 69 35.62 -6.33 19.30
C ASN A 69 36.85 -5.84 20.07
N ALA A 70 37.00 -4.51 20.16
CA ALA A 70 38.11 -3.87 20.86
C ALA A 70 38.27 -4.30 22.35
N ALA A 71 37.20 -4.83 22.96
CA ALA A 71 37.22 -5.36 24.32
C ALA A 71 37.80 -6.79 24.44
N LEU A 72 37.98 -7.49 23.30
CA LEU A 72 38.55 -8.84 23.26
C LEU A 72 40.06 -8.77 22.96
N ALA A 73 40.85 -9.42 23.79
CA ALA A 73 42.32 -9.32 23.73
C ALA A 73 42.97 -9.99 22.50
N ASP A 74 42.25 -10.86 21.80
CA ASP A 74 42.82 -11.68 20.71
C ASP A 74 42.05 -11.58 19.40
N ASP A 75 42.29 -10.46 18.68
CA ASP A 75 41.77 -10.27 17.32
C ASP A 75 42.48 -11.13 16.25
N LEU A 76 43.60 -11.80 16.60
CA LEU A 76 44.36 -12.67 15.67
C LEU A 76 43.50 -13.83 15.15
N THR A 77 42.55 -14.29 15.94
CA THR A 77 41.64 -15.38 15.54
C THR A 77 40.82 -15.02 14.30
N PHE A 78 40.60 -13.73 14.05
CA PHE A 78 39.88 -13.21 12.86
C PHE A 78 40.79 -13.02 11.65
N VAL A 79 42.11 -13.16 11.79
CA VAL A 79 43.12 -12.99 10.73
C VAL A 79 43.59 -14.35 10.20
N SER A 80 42.70 -15.32 10.07
CA SER A 80 43.00 -16.68 9.65
C SER A 80 43.11 -16.88 8.13
N HIS A 81 42.37 -16.08 7.35
CA HIS A 81 42.33 -16.18 5.89
C HIS A 81 42.22 -14.78 5.25
N PRO A 82 43.00 -14.47 4.18
CA PRO A 82 43.07 -13.13 3.60
C PRO A 82 41.73 -12.51 3.20
N GLY A 83 40.81 -13.30 2.61
CA GLY A 83 39.49 -12.81 2.19
C GLY A 83 38.58 -12.52 3.41
N ARG A 84 38.69 -13.31 4.49
CA ARG A 84 37.96 -13.05 5.74
C ARG A 84 38.56 -11.86 6.50
N ALA A 85 39.88 -11.79 6.57
CA ALA A 85 40.57 -10.64 7.16
C ALA A 85 40.20 -9.33 6.47
N LEU A 86 40.02 -9.30 5.14
CA LEU A 86 39.56 -8.12 4.41
C LEU A 86 38.12 -7.73 4.79
N SER A 87 37.22 -8.68 4.98
CA SER A 87 35.85 -8.40 5.42
C SER A 87 35.82 -7.80 6.83
N TYR A 88 36.60 -8.37 7.76
CA TYR A 88 36.70 -7.82 9.12
C TYR A 88 37.42 -6.48 9.16
N LEU A 89 38.45 -6.29 8.34
CA LEU A 89 39.12 -5.00 8.17
C LEU A 89 38.11 -3.90 7.74
N ALA A 90 37.23 -4.20 6.77
CA ALA A 90 36.22 -3.24 6.36
C ALA A 90 35.26 -2.88 7.51
N ALA A 91 34.86 -3.86 8.34
CA ALA A 91 34.04 -3.62 9.53
C ALA A 91 34.78 -2.74 10.54
N GLN A 92 36.05 -3.05 10.84
CA GLN A 92 36.85 -2.28 11.79
C GLN A 92 37.16 -0.85 11.31
N LEU A 93 37.44 -0.65 10.03
CA LEU A 93 37.63 0.70 9.47
C LEU A 93 36.33 1.51 9.47
N ARG A 94 35.18 0.88 9.40
CA ARG A 94 33.88 1.54 9.63
C ARG A 94 33.76 2.07 11.07
N GLU A 95 34.23 1.28 12.05
CA GLU A 95 34.28 1.71 13.44
C GLU A 95 35.21 2.90 13.64
N VAL A 96 36.42 2.87 13.01
CA VAL A 96 37.36 4.02 13.00
C VAL A 96 36.67 5.28 12.44
N ARG A 97 35.98 5.14 11.31
CA ARG A 97 35.24 6.26 10.70
C ARG A 97 34.13 6.81 11.61
N ALA A 98 33.53 5.94 12.42
CA ALA A 98 32.54 6.34 13.42
C ALA A 98 33.14 6.90 14.72
N GLY A 99 34.48 7.08 14.77
CA GLY A 99 35.20 7.58 15.95
C GLY A 99 35.33 6.57 17.09
N ARG A 100 35.09 5.30 16.82
CA ARG A 100 35.22 4.24 17.82
C ARG A 100 36.63 3.60 17.82
N PRO A 101 37.17 3.24 18.97
CA PRO A 101 38.50 2.61 19.07
C PRO A 101 38.48 1.20 18.46
N VAL A 102 39.55 0.85 17.77
CA VAL A 102 39.78 -0.49 17.21
C VAL A 102 41.14 -1.00 17.61
N ASN A 103 41.35 -2.31 17.56
CA ASN A 103 42.67 -2.91 17.81
C ASN A 103 43.67 -2.46 16.73
N PRO A 104 44.88 -1.94 17.10
CA PRO A 104 45.91 -1.53 16.15
C PRO A 104 46.30 -2.58 15.11
N LEU A 105 46.15 -3.86 15.40
CA LEU A 105 46.35 -4.98 14.47
C LEU A 105 45.68 -4.74 13.11
N TRP A 106 44.51 -4.10 13.10
CA TRP A 106 43.77 -3.87 11.86
C TRP A 106 44.44 -2.89 10.92
N PHE A 107 45.28 -1.98 11.41
CA PHE A 107 46.11 -1.11 10.57
C PHE A 107 47.29 -1.89 9.95
N ASP A 108 47.82 -2.90 10.65
CA ASP A 108 48.85 -3.80 10.12
C ASP A 108 48.23 -4.71 9.03
N VAL A 109 47.05 -5.25 9.27
CA VAL A 109 46.29 -6.01 8.27
C VAL A 109 46.01 -5.16 7.02
N TYR A 110 45.60 -3.90 7.20
CA TYR A 110 45.44 -2.96 6.08
C TYR A 110 46.74 -2.77 5.31
N SER A 111 47.83 -2.50 6.02
CA SER A 111 49.15 -2.27 5.42
C SER A 111 49.63 -3.48 4.64
N TRP A 112 49.41 -4.67 5.15
CA TRP A 112 49.73 -5.93 4.48
C TRP A 112 48.90 -6.15 3.21
N LEU A 113 47.59 -5.95 3.27
CA LEU A 113 46.69 -6.10 2.13
C LEU A 113 46.96 -5.03 1.04
N ALA A 114 47.22 -3.78 1.45
CA ALA A 114 47.47 -2.65 0.54
C ALA A 114 48.79 -2.74 -0.22
N ARG A 115 49.81 -3.40 0.39
CA ARG A 115 51.13 -3.61 -0.22
C ARG A 115 51.26 -4.94 -0.96
N GLY A 116 50.37 -5.88 -0.70
CA GLY A 116 50.41 -7.23 -1.25
C GLY A 116 49.70 -7.37 -2.60
N GLY A 117 49.69 -8.59 -3.12
CA GLY A 117 49.02 -8.95 -4.39
C GLY A 117 47.50 -8.74 -4.43
N ARG A 118 46.88 -8.38 -3.28
CA ARG A 118 45.45 -8.11 -3.16
C ARG A 118 45.11 -6.61 -3.09
N ARG A 119 46.03 -5.75 -3.43
CA ARG A 119 45.83 -4.27 -3.39
C ARG A 119 44.56 -3.81 -4.10
N ALA A 120 44.31 -4.32 -5.30
CA ALA A 120 43.13 -3.94 -6.08
C ALA A 120 41.81 -4.39 -5.43
N GLU A 121 41.79 -5.59 -4.85
CA GLU A 121 40.66 -6.14 -4.10
C GLU A 121 40.41 -5.31 -2.82
N CYS A 122 41.47 -5.02 -2.08
CA CYS A 122 41.41 -4.20 -0.89
C CYS A 122 40.86 -2.79 -1.20
N ALA A 123 41.39 -2.11 -2.22
CA ALA A 123 40.91 -0.79 -2.63
C ALA A 123 39.43 -0.82 -3.02
N ARG A 124 38.99 -1.84 -3.77
CA ARG A 124 37.59 -1.99 -4.18
C ARG A 124 36.65 -2.21 -2.99
N VAL A 125 37.03 -3.08 -2.01
CA VAL A 125 36.20 -3.31 -0.83
C VAL A 125 36.16 -2.08 0.05
N LEU A 126 37.30 -1.42 0.28
CA LEU A 126 37.38 -0.23 1.14
C LEU A 126 36.76 1.02 0.51
N SER A 127 36.64 1.08 -0.81
CA SER A 127 35.88 2.18 -1.46
C SER A 127 34.42 2.22 -0.99
N GLY A 128 33.86 1.06 -0.58
CA GLY A 128 32.53 1.00 0.01
C GLY A 128 32.37 1.76 1.32
N LEU A 129 33.46 2.01 2.06
CA LEU A 129 33.42 2.85 3.27
C LEU A 129 33.03 4.31 2.98
N PHE A 130 33.29 4.77 1.77
CA PHE A 130 32.98 6.13 1.31
C PHE A 130 31.74 6.17 0.41
N PHE A 131 31.09 5.02 0.25
CA PHE A 131 29.86 4.96 -0.52
C PHE A 131 28.75 5.74 0.21
N SER A 132 28.08 6.60 -0.54
CA SER A 132 26.87 7.29 -0.12
C SER A 132 25.73 6.90 -1.04
N ASN A 133 24.65 6.41 -0.48
CA ASN A 133 23.44 6.03 -1.25
C ASN A 133 22.55 7.26 -1.46
N ARG A 134 23.16 8.36 -1.92
CA ARG A 134 22.46 9.60 -2.27
C ARG A 134 22.34 9.68 -3.78
N GLU A 135 21.13 9.55 -4.27
CA GLU A 135 20.82 9.85 -5.66
C GLU A 135 20.35 11.31 -5.73
N GLY A 136 21.03 12.09 -6.53
CA GLY A 136 20.70 13.49 -6.77
C GLY A 136 19.69 13.65 -7.91
N ARG A 137 19.46 14.92 -8.27
CA ARG A 137 18.65 15.24 -9.45
C ARG A 137 19.31 14.73 -10.74
N LEU A 138 18.49 14.27 -11.66
CA LEU A 138 18.96 13.99 -13.03
C LEU A 138 19.48 15.26 -13.69
N PRO A 139 20.49 15.15 -14.57
CA PRO A 139 20.96 16.29 -15.33
C PRO A 139 19.83 17.02 -16.06
N SER A 140 19.98 18.33 -16.25
CA SER A 140 18.99 19.15 -16.95
C SER A 140 18.64 18.56 -18.33
N GLY A 141 17.35 18.50 -18.62
CA GLY A 141 16.83 17.94 -19.87
C GLY A 141 16.62 16.41 -19.88
N VAL A 142 17.22 15.66 -18.95
CA VAL A 142 17.02 14.20 -18.87
C VAL A 142 15.57 13.86 -18.50
N GLY A 143 14.92 14.66 -17.65
CA GLY A 143 13.49 14.51 -17.34
C GLY A 143 12.64 14.57 -18.62
N ARG A 144 12.87 15.56 -19.48
CA ARG A 144 12.18 15.66 -20.78
C ARG A 144 12.50 14.50 -21.73
N ALA A 145 13.72 13.98 -21.71
CA ALA A 145 14.09 12.83 -22.52
C ALA A 145 13.39 11.54 -22.06
N LEU A 146 13.19 11.38 -20.75
CA LEU A 146 12.51 10.22 -20.15
C LEU A 146 10.99 10.27 -20.28
N TYR A 147 10.39 11.43 -20.00
CA TYR A 147 8.94 11.58 -19.90
C TYR A 147 8.29 12.24 -21.12
N GLY A 148 9.09 12.78 -22.05
CA GLY A 148 8.61 13.50 -23.21
C GLY A 148 8.27 14.96 -22.93
N ARG A 149 7.57 15.62 -23.87
CA ARG A 149 7.12 17.02 -23.71
C ARG A 149 5.93 17.15 -22.76
N ALA A 150 5.15 16.07 -22.60
CA ALA A 150 4.05 15.97 -21.67
C ALA A 150 4.25 14.76 -20.75
N LEU A 151 4.30 14.99 -19.45
CA LEU A 151 4.37 13.95 -18.45
C LEU A 151 3.02 13.23 -18.37
N LYS A 152 2.95 12.03 -18.94
CA LYS A 152 1.76 11.17 -18.82
C LYS A 152 1.87 10.33 -17.56
N THR A 153 0.97 10.50 -16.62
CA THR A 153 0.98 9.77 -15.36
C THR A 153 -0.44 9.48 -14.84
N SER A 154 -0.55 8.68 -13.83
CA SER A 154 -1.78 8.41 -13.09
C SER A 154 -1.74 9.02 -11.69
N VAL A 155 -2.90 9.10 -11.03
CA VAL A 155 -2.96 9.53 -9.63
C VAL A 155 -2.07 8.67 -8.74
N SER A 156 -2.10 7.34 -8.92
CA SER A 156 -1.22 6.42 -8.18
C SER A 156 0.27 6.62 -8.49
N GLY A 157 0.60 7.11 -9.69
CA GLY A 157 1.96 7.53 -10.04
C GLY A 157 2.40 8.74 -9.22
N VAL A 158 1.54 9.76 -9.11
CA VAL A 158 1.81 10.94 -8.27
C VAL A 158 1.96 10.56 -6.80
N GLU A 159 1.04 9.76 -6.24
CA GLU A 159 1.13 9.25 -4.87
C GLU A 159 2.42 8.45 -4.63
N LYS A 160 2.85 7.68 -5.63
CA LYS A 160 4.12 6.94 -5.57
C LYS A 160 5.32 7.87 -5.53
N PHE A 161 5.33 8.95 -6.33
CA PHE A 161 6.37 9.96 -6.27
C PHE A 161 6.40 10.62 -4.89
N ARG A 162 5.26 11.03 -4.37
CA ARG A 162 5.15 11.59 -3.02
C ARG A 162 5.55 10.58 -1.93
N SER A 163 5.38 9.30 -2.17
CA SER A 163 5.87 8.25 -1.28
C SER A 163 7.40 8.12 -1.31
N CYS A 164 8.01 8.11 -2.49
CA CYS A 164 9.45 8.08 -2.72
C CYS A 164 9.74 8.42 -4.19
N PRO A 165 10.41 9.55 -4.49
CA PRO A 165 10.76 9.93 -5.87
C PRO A 165 11.54 8.85 -6.62
N PHE A 166 12.51 8.19 -5.95
CA PHE A 166 13.28 7.10 -6.54
C PHE A 166 12.42 5.90 -6.95
N ALA A 167 11.44 5.52 -6.12
CA ALA A 167 10.52 4.44 -6.47
C ALA A 167 9.65 4.78 -7.69
N PHE A 168 9.25 6.03 -7.84
CA PHE A 168 8.56 6.52 -9.04
C PHE A 168 9.50 6.45 -10.27
N PHE A 169 10.72 6.98 -10.16
CA PHE A 169 11.71 6.94 -11.24
C PHE A 169 11.95 5.51 -11.73
N LEU A 170 12.17 4.55 -10.82
CA LEU A 170 12.38 3.16 -11.20
C LEU A 170 11.17 2.56 -11.95
N SER A 171 9.94 2.89 -11.50
CA SER A 171 8.73 2.29 -12.06
C SER A 171 8.19 3.00 -13.30
N HIS A 172 8.30 4.34 -13.39
CA HIS A 172 7.71 5.15 -14.46
C HIS A 172 8.76 5.75 -15.40
N GLY A 173 9.95 6.08 -14.89
CA GLY A 173 11.09 6.53 -15.68
C GLY A 173 11.77 5.35 -16.39
N LEU A 174 12.36 4.47 -15.62
CA LEU A 174 13.07 3.29 -16.13
C LEU A 174 12.13 2.12 -16.47
N ARG A 175 10.86 2.18 -16.06
CA ARG A 175 9.82 1.16 -16.32
C ARG A 175 10.22 -0.24 -15.89
N LEU A 176 10.94 -0.35 -14.78
CA LEU A 176 11.34 -1.63 -14.23
C LEU A 176 10.10 -2.43 -13.80
N GLN A 177 10.04 -3.66 -14.26
CA GLN A 177 8.96 -4.59 -13.94
C GLN A 177 9.50 -5.84 -13.25
N GLN A 178 8.77 -6.35 -12.30
CA GLN A 178 9.07 -7.66 -11.74
C GLN A 178 8.79 -8.74 -12.78
N ARG A 179 9.59 -9.80 -12.74
CA ARG A 179 9.32 -10.97 -13.59
C ARG A 179 7.91 -11.50 -13.31
N ALA A 180 7.13 -11.64 -14.37
CA ALA A 180 5.79 -12.20 -14.27
C ALA A 180 5.85 -13.65 -13.73
N VAL A 181 5.08 -13.92 -12.70
CA VAL A 181 4.94 -15.25 -12.10
C VAL A 181 3.49 -15.67 -12.22
N PHE A 182 3.24 -16.89 -12.68
CA PHE A 182 1.89 -17.46 -12.76
C PHE A 182 1.34 -17.72 -11.35
N LYS A 183 0.87 -16.65 -10.72
CA LYS A 183 0.32 -16.66 -9.36
C LYS A 183 -0.79 -15.63 -9.26
N LEU A 184 -1.91 -16.02 -8.66
CA LEU A 184 -2.99 -15.10 -8.34
C LEU A 184 -2.55 -14.16 -7.22
N GLY A 185 -2.43 -12.89 -7.53
CA GLY A 185 -2.06 -11.83 -6.59
C GLY A 185 -3.24 -10.95 -6.16
N ALA A 186 -3.02 -10.09 -5.18
CA ALA A 186 -4.02 -9.12 -4.74
C ALA A 186 -4.47 -8.14 -5.86
N PRO A 187 -3.58 -7.65 -6.76
CA PRO A 187 -3.99 -6.82 -7.88
C PRO A 187 -4.94 -7.54 -8.84
N ASP A 188 -4.69 -8.83 -9.15
CA ASP A 188 -5.55 -9.60 -10.05
C ASP A 188 -6.96 -9.75 -9.48
N LEU A 189 -7.07 -10.00 -8.17
CA LEU A 189 -8.34 -10.07 -7.47
C LEU A 189 -9.07 -8.73 -7.47
N GLY A 190 -8.33 -7.63 -7.28
CA GLY A 190 -8.87 -6.28 -7.38
C GLY A 190 -9.51 -6.04 -8.76
N GLN A 191 -8.74 -6.23 -9.83
CA GLN A 191 -9.23 -6.08 -11.20
C GLN A 191 -10.43 -6.98 -11.50
N PHE A 192 -10.44 -8.21 -10.98
CA PHE A 192 -11.55 -9.12 -11.13
C PHE A 192 -12.84 -8.59 -10.48
N PHE A 193 -12.75 -8.05 -9.26
CA PHE A 193 -13.92 -7.48 -8.58
C PHE A 193 -14.47 -6.27 -9.31
N HIS A 194 -13.60 -5.38 -9.78
CA HIS A 194 -14.00 -4.21 -10.57
C HIS A 194 -14.72 -4.62 -11.86
N ALA A 195 -14.14 -5.57 -12.61
CA ALA A 195 -14.76 -6.09 -13.82
C ALA A 195 -16.12 -6.77 -13.56
N ALA A 196 -16.25 -7.51 -12.45
CA ALA A 196 -17.49 -8.18 -12.10
C ALA A 196 -18.61 -7.20 -11.71
N LEU A 197 -18.28 -6.15 -10.94
CA LEU A 197 -19.23 -5.11 -10.57
C LEU A 197 -19.60 -4.23 -11.74
N LYS A 198 -18.65 -3.96 -12.66
CA LYS A 198 -18.95 -3.28 -13.93
C LYS A 198 -19.96 -4.09 -14.75
N LEU A 199 -19.67 -5.36 -14.99
CA LEU A 199 -20.54 -6.24 -15.79
C LEU A 199 -21.95 -6.34 -15.17
N PHE A 200 -22.03 -6.44 -13.83
CA PHE A 200 -23.30 -6.41 -13.11
C PHE A 200 -24.06 -5.09 -13.34
N GLY A 201 -23.38 -3.95 -13.24
CA GLY A 201 -24.00 -2.65 -13.43
C GLY A 201 -24.38 -2.35 -14.90
N ASP A 202 -23.54 -2.75 -15.85
CA ASP A 202 -23.84 -2.64 -17.28
C ASP A 202 -25.11 -3.42 -17.64
N ARG A 203 -25.26 -4.64 -17.09
CA ARG A 203 -26.46 -5.44 -17.31
C ARG A 203 -27.72 -4.81 -16.74
N ILE A 204 -27.66 -4.21 -15.53
CA ILE A 204 -28.79 -3.46 -14.97
C ILE A 204 -29.22 -2.35 -15.91
N ARG A 205 -28.25 -1.62 -16.47
CA ARG A 205 -28.49 -0.51 -17.40
C ARG A 205 -29.07 -1.04 -18.73
N GLU A 206 -28.53 -2.11 -19.29
CA GLU A 206 -28.99 -2.73 -20.54
C GLU A 206 -30.43 -3.27 -20.44
N GLU A 207 -30.76 -3.86 -19.28
CA GLU A 207 -32.12 -4.38 -19.00
C GLU A 207 -33.09 -3.25 -18.57
N GLY A 208 -32.63 -2.00 -18.43
CA GLY A 208 -33.46 -0.86 -18.01
C GLY A 208 -33.97 -0.96 -16.56
N LEU A 209 -33.27 -1.68 -15.70
CA LEU A 209 -33.67 -1.90 -14.31
C LEU A 209 -33.19 -0.77 -13.39
N ASP A 210 -33.96 -0.47 -12.33
CA ASP A 210 -33.48 0.41 -11.25
C ASP A 210 -32.72 -0.42 -10.19
N TRP A 211 -31.58 0.11 -9.77
CA TRP A 211 -30.77 -0.53 -8.74
C TRP A 211 -31.52 -0.75 -7.41
N GLY A 212 -32.37 0.20 -7.03
CA GLY A 212 -33.14 0.15 -5.79
C GLY A 212 -34.31 -0.83 -5.82
N GLU A 213 -34.80 -1.19 -7.00
CA GLU A 213 -35.95 -2.09 -7.19
C GLU A 213 -35.56 -3.55 -7.36
N LEU A 214 -34.26 -3.85 -7.56
CA LEU A 214 -33.78 -5.23 -7.73
C LEU A 214 -34.15 -6.11 -6.54
N GLY A 215 -34.83 -7.20 -6.83
CA GLY A 215 -35.10 -8.28 -5.88
C GLY A 215 -33.79 -8.93 -5.42
N ARG A 216 -33.75 -9.40 -4.19
CA ARG A 216 -32.54 -9.96 -3.56
C ARG A 216 -31.97 -11.16 -4.32
N GLU A 217 -32.85 -12.08 -4.75
CA GLU A 217 -32.42 -13.27 -5.49
C GLU A 217 -31.99 -12.92 -6.92
N GLN A 218 -32.67 -11.98 -7.56
CA GLN A 218 -32.28 -11.47 -8.88
C GLN A 218 -30.89 -10.81 -8.82
N CYS A 219 -30.65 -9.94 -7.82
CA CYS A 219 -29.36 -9.31 -7.59
C CYS A 219 -28.25 -10.36 -7.41
N ARG A 220 -28.49 -11.40 -6.59
CA ARG A 220 -27.54 -12.51 -6.40
C ARG A 220 -27.29 -13.29 -7.67
N ALA A 221 -28.32 -13.59 -8.43
CA ALA A 221 -28.22 -14.35 -9.67
C ALA A 221 -27.35 -13.57 -10.69
N MET A 222 -27.70 -12.32 -10.97
CA MET A 222 -26.99 -11.45 -11.91
C MET A 222 -25.51 -11.26 -11.51
N ALA A 223 -25.25 -10.95 -10.22
CA ALA A 223 -23.89 -10.81 -9.71
C ALA A 223 -23.10 -12.15 -9.77
N GLY A 224 -23.77 -13.27 -9.55
CA GLY A 224 -23.17 -14.59 -9.66
C GLY A 224 -22.80 -14.96 -11.10
N GLU A 225 -23.65 -14.66 -12.06
CA GLU A 225 -23.42 -14.88 -13.49
C GLU A 225 -22.26 -14.01 -14.01
N ALA A 226 -22.14 -12.75 -13.54
CA ALA A 226 -21.01 -11.90 -13.87
C ALA A 226 -19.66 -12.54 -13.46
N VAL A 227 -19.61 -13.16 -12.28
CA VAL A 227 -18.41 -13.91 -11.83
C VAL A 227 -18.17 -15.15 -12.68
N ASP A 228 -19.22 -15.92 -12.99
CA ASP A 228 -19.09 -17.15 -13.78
C ASP A 228 -18.58 -16.86 -15.21
N LEU A 229 -18.98 -15.71 -15.79
CA LEU A 229 -18.50 -15.24 -17.10
C LEU A 229 -17.03 -14.79 -17.09
N LEU A 230 -16.57 -14.18 -15.99
CA LEU A 230 -15.23 -13.63 -15.88
C LEU A 230 -14.20 -14.61 -15.36
N ALA A 231 -14.58 -15.57 -14.54
CA ALA A 231 -13.67 -16.52 -13.91
C ALA A 231 -12.77 -17.29 -14.92
N PRO A 232 -13.26 -17.74 -16.10
CA PRO A 232 -12.41 -18.39 -17.11
C PRO A 232 -11.38 -17.44 -17.74
N ARG A 233 -11.65 -16.14 -17.77
CA ARG A 233 -10.79 -15.13 -18.43
C ARG A 233 -9.61 -14.66 -17.58
N LEU A 234 -9.65 -14.94 -16.27
CA LEU A 234 -8.60 -14.48 -15.36
C LEU A 234 -7.34 -15.32 -15.52
N GLN A 235 -6.22 -14.70 -15.92
CA GLN A 235 -4.90 -15.32 -16.07
C GLN A 235 -4.95 -16.71 -16.74
N SER A 236 -5.58 -16.82 -17.90
CA SER A 236 -5.67 -18.06 -18.66
C SER A 236 -6.20 -19.23 -17.82
N GLU A 237 -7.39 -19.05 -17.24
CA GLU A 237 -8.11 -20.05 -16.46
C GLU A 237 -7.49 -20.45 -15.12
N ILE A 238 -6.63 -19.58 -14.55
CA ILE A 238 -5.97 -19.87 -13.28
C ILE A 238 -6.96 -20.28 -12.17
N LEU A 239 -8.16 -19.68 -12.13
CA LEU A 239 -9.20 -20.00 -11.14
C LEU A 239 -9.81 -21.39 -11.33
N LEU A 240 -9.70 -22.00 -12.51
CA LEU A 240 -10.28 -23.30 -12.82
C LEU A 240 -9.26 -24.45 -12.70
N SER A 241 -7.98 -24.15 -12.57
CA SER A 241 -6.87 -25.10 -12.71
C SER A 241 -6.72 -26.10 -11.54
N SER A 242 -7.41 -25.91 -10.40
CA SER A 242 -7.36 -26.85 -9.27
C SER A 242 -8.62 -26.78 -8.40
N ALA A 243 -8.88 -27.83 -7.58
CA ALA A 243 -9.99 -27.85 -6.63
C ALA A 243 -9.92 -26.68 -5.62
N ARG A 244 -8.70 -26.34 -5.15
CA ARG A 244 -8.49 -25.18 -4.27
C ARG A 244 -8.89 -23.86 -4.94
N ARG A 245 -8.55 -23.69 -6.21
CA ARG A 245 -8.85 -22.47 -6.97
C ARG A 245 -10.34 -22.37 -7.32
N ARG A 246 -11.00 -23.50 -7.61
CA ARG A 246 -12.47 -23.55 -7.75
C ARG A 246 -13.17 -23.14 -6.44
N TYR A 247 -12.66 -23.56 -5.29
CA TYR A 247 -13.16 -23.08 -3.99
C TYR A 247 -13.00 -21.57 -3.84
N LEU A 248 -11.86 -21.01 -4.27
CA LEU A 248 -11.65 -19.55 -4.28
C LEU A 248 -12.65 -18.82 -5.18
N THR A 249 -12.98 -19.36 -6.35
CA THR A 249 -14.02 -18.79 -7.23
C THR A 249 -15.37 -18.71 -6.50
N GLY A 250 -15.75 -19.73 -5.75
CA GLY A 250 -16.95 -19.70 -4.91
C GLY A 250 -16.90 -18.61 -3.83
N LYS A 251 -15.72 -18.36 -3.24
CA LYS A 251 -15.52 -17.25 -2.29
C LYS A 251 -15.65 -15.90 -2.98
N LEU A 252 -15.01 -15.71 -4.14
CA LEU A 252 -15.10 -14.47 -4.92
C LEU A 252 -16.55 -14.19 -5.33
N LYS A 253 -17.29 -15.21 -5.75
CA LYS A 253 -18.71 -15.11 -6.09
C LYS A 253 -19.54 -14.58 -4.91
N ARG A 254 -19.33 -15.11 -3.70
CA ARG A 254 -20.00 -14.60 -2.49
C ARG A 254 -19.66 -13.14 -2.20
N ILE A 255 -18.40 -12.74 -2.35
CA ILE A 255 -17.97 -11.35 -2.14
C ILE A 255 -18.69 -10.42 -3.13
N VAL A 256 -18.70 -10.74 -4.42
CA VAL A 256 -19.37 -9.92 -5.45
C VAL A 256 -20.87 -9.86 -5.22
N GLN A 257 -21.51 -10.99 -4.91
CA GLN A 257 -22.94 -11.03 -4.58
C GLN A 257 -23.26 -10.17 -3.34
N ARG A 258 -22.39 -10.20 -2.33
CA ARG A 258 -22.53 -9.38 -1.13
C ARG A 258 -22.39 -7.88 -1.46
N ALA A 259 -21.36 -7.53 -2.22
CA ALA A 259 -21.13 -6.16 -2.67
C ALA A 259 -22.31 -5.64 -3.50
N ALA A 260 -22.82 -6.40 -4.43
CA ALA A 260 -23.99 -6.07 -5.23
C ALA A 260 -25.23 -5.79 -4.35
N LEU A 261 -25.49 -6.64 -3.35
CA LEU A 261 -26.60 -6.45 -2.40
C LEU A 261 -26.44 -5.17 -1.58
N VAL A 262 -25.23 -4.85 -1.12
CA VAL A 262 -24.98 -3.61 -0.36
C VAL A 262 -25.16 -2.39 -1.25
N LEU A 263 -24.66 -2.40 -2.48
CA LEU A 263 -24.83 -1.30 -3.43
C LEU A 263 -26.30 -1.10 -3.82
N THR A 264 -27.04 -2.20 -3.96
CA THR A 264 -28.50 -2.20 -4.18
C THR A 264 -29.22 -1.57 -2.97
N GLU A 265 -28.80 -1.89 -1.74
CA GLU A 265 -29.38 -1.31 -0.53
C GLU A 265 -29.10 0.20 -0.42
N HIS A 266 -27.92 0.69 -0.82
CA HIS A 266 -27.65 2.12 -0.94
C HIS A 266 -28.61 2.81 -1.92
N SER A 267 -28.87 2.20 -3.08
CA SER A 267 -29.80 2.75 -4.07
C SER A 267 -31.26 2.64 -3.62
N ARG A 268 -31.63 1.66 -2.81
CA ARG A 268 -32.98 1.50 -2.25
C ARG A 268 -33.29 2.55 -1.20
N ARG A 269 -32.30 2.90 -0.36
CA ARG A 269 -32.47 3.88 0.71
C ARG A 269 -32.25 5.32 0.27
N GLY A 270 -31.55 5.53 -0.85
CA GLY A 270 -31.17 6.85 -1.33
C GLY A 270 -31.64 7.12 -2.75
N CYS A 271 -31.41 8.37 -3.17
CA CYS A 271 -31.74 8.88 -4.51
C CYS A 271 -30.53 8.83 -5.46
N PHE A 272 -29.32 8.54 -4.97
CA PHE A 272 -28.14 8.47 -5.82
C PHE A 272 -28.21 7.28 -6.78
N ARG A 273 -28.01 7.56 -8.08
CA ARG A 273 -28.00 6.57 -9.16
C ARG A 273 -26.69 6.61 -9.92
N PRO A 274 -26.16 5.46 -10.36
CA PRO A 274 -24.92 5.42 -11.13
C PRO A 274 -25.09 6.15 -12.47
N VAL A 275 -24.20 7.11 -12.71
CA VAL A 275 -24.04 7.80 -14.00
C VAL A 275 -22.77 7.38 -14.71
N GLY A 276 -21.84 6.71 -14.01
CA GLY A 276 -20.60 6.17 -14.56
C GLY A 276 -20.09 4.97 -13.79
N LEU A 277 -19.66 3.91 -14.51
CA LEU A 277 -19.06 2.70 -13.98
C LEU A 277 -17.77 2.40 -14.73
N GLU A 278 -16.64 2.31 -13.99
CA GLU A 278 -15.30 2.06 -14.56
C GLU A 278 -14.96 3.06 -15.68
N LEU A 279 -15.32 4.32 -15.51
CA LEU A 279 -15.08 5.37 -16.50
C LEU A 279 -13.61 5.72 -16.58
N ALA A 280 -13.02 5.54 -17.74
CA ALA A 280 -11.66 5.98 -18.00
C ALA A 280 -11.63 7.48 -18.31
N PHE A 281 -10.69 8.20 -17.72
CA PHE A 281 -10.36 9.56 -18.15
C PHE A 281 -8.90 9.62 -18.61
N GLY A 282 -8.66 10.36 -19.67
CA GLY A 282 -7.35 10.39 -20.30
C GLY A 282 -7.44 10.71 -21.79
N PRO A 283 -6.31 10.70 -22.54
CA PRO A 283 -6.30 11.00 -23.97
C PRO A 283 -7.23 10.10 -24.81
N ASP A 284 -7.36 8.82 -24.41
CA ASP A 284 -8.19 7.83 -25.10
C ASP A 284 -9.31 7.31 -24.17
N GLY A 285 -9.69 8.10 -23.16
CA GLY A 285 -10.71 7.72 -22.17
C GLY A 285 -12.14 8.13 -22.55
N ASP A 286 -13.10 7.65 -21.77
CA ASP A 286 -14.51 8.05 -21.85
C ASP A 286 -14.69 9.54 -21.52
N LEU A 287 -13.83 10.07 -20.66
CA LEU A 287 -13.76 11.47 -20.27
C LEU A 287 -12.39 12.05 -20.66
N PRO A 288 -12.30 13.36 -20.98
CA PRO A 288 -11.05 14.03 -21.26
C PRO A 288 -10.02 13.89 -20.14
N ALA A 289 -8.74 13.99 -20.51
CA ALA A 289 -7.64 14.04 -19.54
C ALA A 289 -7.66 15.36 -18.75
N VAL A 290 -7.22 15.29 -17.48
CA VAL A 290 -6.91 16.51 -16.73
C VAL A 290 -5.47 16.92 -17.03
N THR A 291 -5.29 18.14 -17.54
CA THR A 291 -3.97 18.67 -17.92
C THR A 291 -3.58 19.81 -16.99
N PHE A 292 -2.32 19.80 -16.58
CA PHE A 292 -1.69 20.82 -15.75
C PHE A 292 -0.52 21.42 -16.50
N VAL A 293 -0.45 22.75 -16.54
CA VAL A 293 0.74 23.47 -17.01
C VAL A 293 1.76 23.49 -15.89
N LEU A 294 3.00 23.06 -16.17
CA LEU A 294 4.09 22.97 -15.23
C LEU A 294 4.95 24.25 -15.25
N ARG A 295 5.82 24.43 -14.25
CA ARG A 295 6.67 25.65 -14.11
C ARG A 295 7.58 25.91 -15.31
N ASP A 296 8.03 24.86 -16.00
CA ASP A 296 8.89 24.94 -17.19
C ASP A 296 8.11 25.11 -18.50
N GLY A 297 6.78 25.32 -18.44
CA GLY A 297 5.89 25.41 -19.58
C GLY A 297 5.56 24.07 -20.25
N SER A 298 6.05 22.95 -19.72
CA SER A 298 5.60 21.63 -20.14
C SER A 298 4.25 21.28 -19.54
N GLU A 299 3.68 20.15 -19.95
CA GLU A 299 2.36 19.72 -19.45
C GLU A 299 2.46 18.42 -18.68
N MET A 300 1.62 18.26 -17.66
CA MET A 300 1.31 16.98 -17.06
C MET A 300 -0.10 16.56 -17.46
N VAL A 301 -0.23 15.40 -18.07
CA VAL A 301 -1.49 14.78 -18.48
C VAL A 301 -1.81 13.65 -17.52
N LEU A 302 -2.85 13.86 -16.72
CA LEU A 302 -3.30 12.89 -15.74
C LEU A 302 -4.39 12.01 -16.35
N ALA A 303 -4.20 10.69 -16.23
CA ALA A 303 -5.14 9.69 -16.69
C ALA A 303 -5.46 8.69 -15.56
N GLY A 304 -6.65 8.09 -15.64
CA GLY A 304 -7.07 7.12 -14.65
C GLY A 304 -8.39 6.47 -14.99
N ARG A 305 -8.95 5.76 -14.03
CA ARG A 305 -10.27 5.13 -14.15
C ARG A 305 -11.00 5.30 -12.84
N ILE A 306 -12.24 5.80 -12.93
CA ILE A 306 -13.12 6.02 -11.79
C ILE A 306 -14.06 4.84 -11.69
N ASP A 307 -14.02 4.13 -10.57
CA ASP A 307 -14.76 2.88 -10.40
C ASP A 307 -16.28 3.12 -10.50
N ARG A 308 -16.78 4.13 -9.79
CA ARG A 308 -18.20 4.48 -9.82
C ARG A 308 -18.44 5.96 -9.51
N ILE A 309 -19.28 6.59 -10.32
CA ILE A 309 -19.83 7.91 -10.09
C ILE A 309 -21.34 7.77 -10.01
N ASP A 310 -21.92 8.27 -8.93
CA ASP A 310 -23.37 8.38 -8.78
C ASP A 310 -23.78 9.84 -8.74
N ALA A 311 -24.97 10.15 -9.24
CA ALA A 311 -25.60 11.46 -9.17
C ALA A 311 -26.96 11.39 -8.47
N ALA A 312 -27.31 12.46 -7.75
CA ALA A 312 -28.64 12.68 -7.22
C ALA A 312 -29.06 14.14 -7.43
N LYS A 313 -30.31 14.35 -7.75
CA LYS A 313 -30.93 15.68 -7.89
C LYS A 313 -31.70 16.01 -6.62
N ALA A 314 -31.40 17.15 -6.02
CA ALA A 314 -32.16 17.68 -4.90
C ALA A 314 -33.45 18.35 -5.31
N GLY A 315 -34.34 18.66 -4.35
CA GLY A 315 -35.63 19.28 -4.61
C GLY A 315 -35.55 20.68 -5.20
N ASP A 316 -34.47 21.42 -4.97
CA ASP A 316 -34.16 22.74 -5.54
C ASP A 316 -33.58 22.69 -6.95
N GLY A 317 -33.28 21.50 -7.44
CA GLY A 317 -32.70 21.26 -8.77
C GLY A 317 -31.20 21.09 -8.80
N GLU A 318 -30.51 21.29 -7.70
CA GLU A 318 -29.06 21.03 -7.58
C GLU A 318 -28.73 19.56 -7.80
N VAL A 319 -27.58 19.28 -8.44
CA VAL A 319 -27.09 17.94 -8.69
C VAL A 319 -25.86 17.67 -7.86
N TYR A 320 -25.92 16.66 -7.03
CA TYR A 320 -24.80 16.22 -6.20
C TYR A 320 -24.15 14.98 -6.78
N LEU A 321 -22.81 14.98 -6.84
CA LEU A 321 -22.01 13.85 -7.31
C LEU A 321 -21.36 13.13 -6.15
N ARG A 322 -21.38 11.79 -6.21
CA ARG A 322 -20.72 10.90 -5.26
C ARG A 322 -19.77 9.99 -6.02
N VAL A 323 -18.51 9.98 -5.61
CA VAL A 323 -17.48 9.05 -6.13
C VAL A 323 -17.28 7.91 -5.16
N ILE A 324 -17.30 6.69 -5.66
CA ILE A 324 -17.03 5.47 -4.88
C ILE A 324 -15.89 4.72 -5.53
N ASP A 325 -14.88 4.37 -4.71
CA ASP A 325 -13.71 3.58 -5.11
C ASP A 325 -13.69 2.26 -4.35
N TYR A 326 -13.56 1.15 -5.07
CA TYR A 326 -13.63 -0.20 -4.55
C TYR A 326 -12.29 -0.67 -3.99
N LYS A 327 -12.26 -1.15 -2.77
CA LYS A 327 -11.02 -1.62 -2.13
C LYS A 327 -11.19 -2.98 -1.48
N SER A 328 -10.20 -3.86 -1.64
CA SER A 328 -10.18 -5.17 -0.97
C SER A 328 -9.81 -5.10 0.52
N ALA A 329 -9.32 -3.95 1.01
CA ALA A 329 -8.99 -3.71 2.40
C ALA A 329 -9.76 -2.51 2.94
N ARG A 330 -9.91 -2.41 4.27
CA ARG A 330 -10.51 -1.24 4.90
C ARG A 330 -9.59 -0.03 4.72
N MET A 331 -10.09 0.99 4.05
CA MET A 331 -9.41 2.26 3.83
C MET A 331 -10.04 3.36 4.66
N THR A 332 -9.26 4.35 5.03
CA THR A 332 -9.73 5.58 5.70
C THR A 332 -9.08 6.78 5.02
N ILE A 333 -9.80 7.88 4.93
CA ILE A 333 -9.26 9.16 4.50
C ILE A 333 -8.88 9.95 5.76
N ARG A 334 -7.63 10.42 5.80
CA ARG A 334 -7.17 11.38 6.81
C ARG A 334 -6.69 12.62 6.08
N LEU A 335 -7.06 13.77 6.57
CA LEU A 335 -6.68 15.06 5.98
C LEU A 335 -5.15 15.20 5.86
N CYS A 336 -4.42 14.72 6.87
CA CYS A 336 -2.96 14.66 6.87
C CYS A 336 -2.38 13.82 5.70
N ASP A 337 -2.99 12.69 5.31
CA ASP A 337 -2.54 11.88 4.18
C ASP A 337 -2.76 12.62 2.84
N ILE A 338 -3.85 13.39 2.72
CA ILE A 338 -4.13 14.26 1.58
C ILE A 338 -3.09 15.37 1.50
N TYR A 339 -2.84 16.05 2.61
CA TYR A 339 -1.87 17.14 2.71
C TYR A 339 -0.45 16.70 2.30
N TYR A 340 -0.04 15.48 2.63
CA TYR A 340 1.25 14.96 2.21
C TYR A 340 1.26 14.33 0.81
N GLY A 341 0.15 14.37 0.08
CA GLY A 341 0.06 13.84 -1.30
C GLY A 341 0.02 12.32 -1.38
N LEU A 342 -0.40 11.61 -0.32
CA LEU A 342 -0.36 10.15 -0.22
C LEU A 342 -1.69 9.46 -0.56
N LYS A 343 -2.81 10.18 -0.48
CA LYS A 343 -4.16 9.67 -0.78
C LYS A 343 -4.99 10.72 -1.53
N LEU A 344 -4.68 10.90 -2.79
CA LEU A 344 -5.29 11.90 -3.65
C LEU A 344 -6.40 11.33 -4.53
N GLN A 345 -6.43 10.00 -4.72
CA GLN A 345 -7.22 9.30 -5.72
C GLN A 345 -8.69 9.72 -5.72
N LEU A 346 -9.38 9.65 -4.59
CA LEU A 346 -10.81 9.97 -4.51
C LEU A 346 -11.11 11.44 -4.77
N LEU A 347 -10.25 12.36 -4.32
CA LEU A 347 -10.43 13.80 -4.55
C LEU A 347 -10.17 14.16 -6.01
N VAL A 348 -9.15 13.57 -6.64
CA VAL A 348 -8.92 13.73 -8.10
C VAL A 348 -10.13 13.21 -8.88
N TYR A 349 -10.65 12.05 -8.50
CA TYR A 349 -11.81 11.49 -9.18
C TYR A 349 -13.07 12.35 -9.01
N LEU A 350 -13.26 12.95 -7.84
CA LEU A 350 -14.34 13.93 -7.63
C LEU A 350 -14.10 15.18 -8.48
N ASP A 351 -12.88 15.70 -8.54
CA ASP A 351 -12.56 16.87 -9.36
C ASP A 351 -12.83 16.61 -10.85
N VAL A 352 -12.44 15.43 -11.37
CA VAL A 352 -12.79 15.00 -12.73
C VAL A 352 -14.30 14.90 -12.92
N ALA A 353 -15.01 14.27 -11.99
CA ALA A 353 -16.45 14.11 -12.08
C ALA A 353 -17.19 15.46 -12.11
N LEU A 354 -16.77 16.42 -11.26
CA LEU A 354 -17.35 17.76 -11.22
C LEU A 354 -17.07 18.56 -12.48
N GLN A 355 -15.86 18.46 -13.08
CA GLN A 355 -15.56 19.11 -14.36
C GLN A 355 -16.42 18.61 -15.51
N HIS A 356 -16.87 17.34 -15.45
CA HIS A 356 -17.66 16.70 -16.48
C HIS A 356 -19.12 16.44 -16.05
N ALA A 357 -19.59 17.12 -14.99
CA ALA A 357 -20.93 16.94 -14.42
C ALA A 357 -22.04 17.15 -15.46
N LEU A 358 -21.90 18.16 -16.32
CA LEU A 358 -22.85 18.42 -17.39
C LEU A 358 -23.01 17.23 -18.35
N THR A 359 -21.90 16.57 -18.70
CA THR A 359 -21.93 15.38 -19.57
C THR A 359 -22.47 14.15 -18.81
N LEU A 360 -22.14 14.00 -17.54
CA LEU A 360 -22.48 12.83 -16.73
C LEU A 360 -23.92 12.87 -16.20
N ALA A 361 -24.38 14.04 -15.78
CA ALA A 361 -25.64 14.22 -15.05
C ALA A 361 -26.59 15.28 -15.65
N GLY A 362 -26.19 15.91 -16.75
CA GLY A 362 -27.02 16.89 -17.46
C GLY A 362 -27.12 18.28 -16.81
N ALA A 363 -26.37 18.54 -15.74
CA ALA A 363 -26.34 19.82 -15.04
C ALA A 363 -24.96 20.03 -14.37
N GLU A 364 -24.69 21.24 -13.92
CA GLU A 364 -23.53 21.51 -13.05
C GLU A 364 -23.65 20.70 -11.75
N GLY A 365 -22.54 20.17 -11.29
CA GLY A 365 -22.50 19.28 -10.14
C GLY A 365 -21.86 19.90 -8.92
N LEU A 366 -22.40 19.58 -7.75
CA LEU A 366 -21.81 19.89 -6.46
C LEU A 366 -21.19 18.62 -5.83
N PRO A 367 -20.16 18.77 -4.98
CA PRO A 367 -19.56 17.64 -4.28
C PRO A 367 -20.53 17.06 -3.25
N GLY A 368 -20.98 15.83 -3.42
CA GLY A 368 -21.81 15.13 -2.45
C GLY A 368 -20.98 14.27 -1.50
N ALA A 369 -20.12 13.40 -2.05
CA ALA A 369 -19.23 12.53 -1.25
C ALA A 369 -18.08 11.93 -2.04
N VAL A 370 -17.03 11.53 -1.30
CA VAL A 370 -15.95 10.66 -1.75
C VAL A 370 -15.84 9.48 -0.80
N LEU A 371 -16.06 8.27 -1.29
CA LEU A 371 -16.25 7.09 -0.46
C LEU A 371 -15.37 5.91 -0.91
N TYR A 372 -14.81 5.18 0.05
CA TYR A 372 -14.28 3.85 -0.16
C TYR A 372 -15.32 2.80 0.20
N PHE A 373 -15.51 1.84 -0.69
CA PHE A 373 -16.33 0.67 -0.44
C PHE A 373 -15.48 -0.59 -0.36
N ARG A 374 -15.53 -1.27 0.79
CA ARG A 374 -14.76 -2.50 1.03
C ARG A 374 -15.44 -3.71 0.42
N LEU A 375 -14.72 -4.39 -0.49
CA LEU A 375 -15.14 -5.65 -1.10
C LEU A 375 -14.65 -6.82 -0.25
N ASP A 376 -15.52 -7.34 0.61
CA ASP A 376 -15.22 -8.41 1.55
C ASP A 376 -16.47 -9.25 1.88
N ASP A 377 -16.26 -10.41 2.46
CA ASP A 377 -17.30 -11.24 3.08
C ASP A 377 -16.99 -11.32 4.58
N PRO A 378 -17.44 -10.32 5.37
CA PRO A 378 -17.02 -10.16 6.74
C PRO A 378 -17.59 -11.24 7.67
N PHE A 379 -16.79 -11.63 8.65
CA PHE A 379 -17.26 -12.46 9.77
C PHE A 379 -17.98 -11.58 10.79
N VAL A 380 -19.24 -11.90 11.06
CA VAL A 380 -20.02 -11.25 12.11
C VAL A 380 -19.83 -12.04 13.41
N LYS A 381 -19.29 -11.38 14.42
CA LYS A 381 -19.16 -11.95 15.77
C LYS A 381 -20.53 -12.03 16.44
N THR A 382 -20.82 -13.18 17.07
CA THR A 382 -22.03 -13.38 17.86
C THR A 382 -21.67 -13.90 19.25
N ASP A 383 -22.40 -13.47 20.27
CA ASP A 383 -22.18 -13.87 21.67
C ASP A 383 -22.91 -15.20 21.98
N GLY A 384 -22.69 -16.22 21.16
CA GLY A 384 -23.22 -17.57 21.34
C GLY A 384 -24.67 -17.79 20.88
N ARG A 385 -25.47 -16.74 20.67
CA ARG A 385 -26.80 -16.82 20.08
C ARG A 385 -26.77 -16.32 18.63
N LEU A 386 -27.27 -17.11 17.70
CA LEU A 386 -27.42 -16.63 16.33
C LEU A 386 -28.49 -15.53 16.31
N PRO A 387 -28.14 -14.31 15.84
CA PRO A 387 -29.13 -13.25 15.66
C PRO A 387 -30.16 -13.69 14.60
N ASP A 388 -31.33 -13.05 14.62
CA ASP A 388 -32.28 -13.21 13.53
C ASP A 388 -31.68 -12.67 12.21
N GLN A 389 -32.33 -12.99 11.10
CA GLN A 389 -31.81 -12.66 9.77
C GLN A 389 -31.71 -11.14 9.56
N ALA A 390 -32.65 -10.37 10.07
CA ALA A 390 -32.65 -8.91 9.92
C ALA A 390 -31.50 -8.25 10.71
N GLU A 391 -31.26 -8.71 11.93
CA GLU A 391 -30.13 -8.24 12.73
C GLU A 391 -28.79 -8.67 12.16
N LEU A 392 -28.69 -9.90 11.63
CA LEU A 392 -27.49 -10.36 10.94
C LEU A 392 -27.17 -9.46 9.72
N GLU A 393 -28.18 -9.14 8.91
CA GLU A 393 -28.03 -8.26 7.78
C GLU A 393 -27.59 -6.83 8.20
N ARG A 394 -28.21 -6.30 9.24
CA ARG A 394 -27.82 -4.99 9.79
C ARG A 394 -26.35 -4.97 10.24
N ARG A 395 -25.89 -6.04 10.91
CA ARG A 395 -24.48 -6.18 11.31
C ARG A 395 -23.56 -6.27 10.11
N VAL A 396 -23.93 -7.03 9.08
CA VAL A 396 -23.15 -7.12 7.84
C VAL A 396 -23.06 -5.76 7.16
N LEU A 397 -24.16 -5.01 7.03
CA LEU A 397 -24.16 -3.65 6.47
C LEU A 397 -23.23 -2.73 7.26
N ARG A 398 -23.28 -2.79 8.61
CA ARG A 398 -22.40 -1.99 9.49
C ARG A 398 -20.92 -2.36 9.30
N GLU A 399 -20.58 -3.64 9.13
CA GLU A 399 -19.21 -4.07 8.83
C GLU A 399 -18.73 -3.61 7.46
N LEU A 400 -19.63 -3.52 6.47
CA LEU A 400 -19.36 -3.06 5.11
C LEU A 400 -19.69 -1.59 4.90
N ARG A 401 -19.98 -0.84 5.97
CA ARG A 401 -20.21 0.59 5.94
C ARG A 401 -19.09 1.29 5.19
N MET A 402 -19.46 2.13 4.22
CA MET A 402 -18.50 2.93 3.47
C MET A 402 -17.73 3.87 4.39
N THR A 403 -16.52 4.20 4.01
CA THR A 403 -15.65 5.16 4.71
C THR A 403 -15.26 6.26 3.74
N GLY A 404 -15.12 7.49 4.23
CA GLY A 404 -14.80 8.61 3.34
C GLY A 404 -15.26 9.93 3.92
N LEU A 405 -15.51 10.90 3.06
CA LEU A 405 -15.95 12.25 3.40
C LEU A 405 -17.24 12.58 2.64
N ILE A 406 -18.20 13.19 3.32
CA ILE A 406 -19.53 13.52 2.81
C ILE A 406 -19.74 15.02 3.01
N LEU A 407 -20.53 15.66 2.16
CA LEU A 407 -20.91 17.06 2.34
C LEU A 407 -21.64 17.24 3.67
N ALA A 408 -21.27 18.28 4.41
CA ALA A 408 -21.83 18.61 5.73
C ALA A 408 -23.25 19.23 5.61
N ASP A 409 -24.11 18.55 4.86
CA ASP A 409 -25.50 18.92 4.63
C ASP A 409 -26.41 17.74 4.98
N PRO A 410 -27.31 17.88 5.97
CA PRO A 410 -28.26 16.84 6.33
C PRO A 410 -29.19 16.41 5.19
N GLU A 411 -29.54 17.29 4.25
CA GLU A 411 -30.38 16.95 3.09
C GLU A 411 -29.63 16.07 2.12
N VAL A 412 -28.37 16.39 1.83
CA VAL A 412 -27.51 15.55 0.97
C VAL A 412 -27.28 14.18 1.61
N VAL A 413 -27.11 14.09 2.95
CA VAL A 413 -27.03 12.82 3.65
C VAL A 413 -28.33 12.02 3.50
N ARG A 414 -29.50 12.66 3.57
CA ARG A 414 -30.80 11.99 3.35
C ARG A 414 -30.99 11.53 1.91
N LEU A 415 -30.44 12.26 0.93
CA LEU A 415 -30.38 11.77 -0.46
C LEU A 415 -29.56 10.47 -0.61
N MET A 416 -28.62 10.20 0.30
CA MET A 416 -27.82 8.98 0.31
C MET A 416 -28.42 7.84 1.16
N ASP A 417 -29.07 8.18 2.29
CA ASP A 417 -29.72 7.24 3.23
C ASP A 417 -30.96 7.95 3.80
N GLY A 418 -32.10 7.86 3.10
CA GLY A 418 -33.34 8.58 3.41
C GLY A 418 -33.97 8.19 4.75
N GLY A 419 -33.66 7.02 5.27
CA GLY A 419 -34.18 6.52 6.54
C GLY A 419 -33.21 6.68 7.72
N VAL A 420 -32.18 7.52 7.60
CA VAL A 420 -31.18 7.65 8.66
C VAL A 420 -31.75 8.40 9.87
N GLU A 421 -31.87 7.65 10.99
CA GLU A 421 -32.14 8.18 12.32
C GLU A 421 -31.01 7.68 13.25
N GLY A 422 -30.24 8.60 13.82
CA GLY A 422 -29.05 8.25 14.59
C GLY A 422 -27.86 7.91 13.69
N GLU A 423 -27.14 6.83 14.00
CA GLU A 423 -25.95 6.40 13.24
C GLU A 423 -26.36 5.58 12.00
N SER A 424 -25.92 6.01 10.80
CA SER A 424 -26.16 5.26 9.58
C SER A 424 -25.37 3.93 9.58
N VAL A 425 -26.00 2.87 9.07
CA VAL A 425 -25.36 1.56 8.86
C VAL A 425 -24.63 1.52 7.52
N LEU A 426 -24.87 2.47 6.63
CA LEU A 426 -24.31 2.52 5.27
C LEU A 426 -23.18 3.55 5.16
N LEU A 427 -23.26 4.68 5.89
CA LEU A 427 -22.42 5.86 5.74
C LEU A 427 -21.73 6.23 7.06
N PRO A 428 -20.56 6.88 7.01
CA PRO A 428 -19.84 7.31 8.22
C PRO A 428 -20.41 8.61 8.81
N VAL A 429 -21.74 8.65 9.00
CA VAL A 429 -22.48 9.83 9.50
C VAL A 429 -23.49 9.45 10.57
N GLN A 430 -23.83 10.44 11.37
CA GLN A 430 -24.88 10.38 12.38
C GLN A 430 -25.77 11.61 12.23
N ILE A 431 -27.10 11.44 12.23
CA ILE A 431 -28.08 12.53 12.33
C ILE A 431 -28.68 12.48 13.73
N LYS A 432 -28.58 13.59 14.45
CA LYS A 432 -29.17 13.76 15.77
C LYS A 432 -30.70 13.93 15.68
N LYS A 433 -31.41 13.78 16.80
CA LYS A 433 -32.87 13.97 16.88
C LYS A 433 -33.34 15.38 16.47
N ASN A 434 -32.47 16.38 16.58
CA ASN A 434 -32.75 17.76 16.12
C ASN A 434 -32.46 17.97 14.62
N GLY A 435 -32.12 16.93 13.87
CA GLY A 435 -31.81 17.00 12.44
C GLY A 435 -30.38 17.38 12.09
N GLU A 436 -29.56 17.79 13.07
CA GLU A 436 -28.17 18.16 12.84
C GLU A 436 -27.24 16.94 12.72
N LEU A 437 -26.09 17.15 12.08
CA LEU A 437 -25.03 16.14 12.01
C LEU A 437 -24.34 15.95 13.34
N GLY A 438 -24.04 14.71 13.68
CA GLY A 438 -23.31 14.36 14.90
C GLY A 438 -21.82 14.69 14.77
N ALA A 439 -21.17 15.03 15.89
CA ALA A 439 -19.75 15.43 15.93
C ALA A 439 -18.76 14.34 15.44
N ARG A 440 -19.19 13.08 15.36
CA ARG A 440 -18.37 11.97 14.85
C ARG A 440 -18.63 11.66 13.38
N SER A 441 -19.42 12.47 12.70
CA SER A 441 -19.65 12.33 11.27
C SER A 441 -18.42 12.74 10.48
N ALA A 442 -18.06 11.95 9.47
CA ALA A 442 -16.94 12.24 8.58
C ALA A 442 -17.44 13.16 7.44
N VAL A 443 -17.54 14.45 7.74
CA VAL A 443 -18.13 15.45 6.84
C VAL A 443 -17.22 16.63 6.61
N LEU A 444 -17.40 17.29 5.46
CA LEU A 444 -16.74 18.54 5.06
C LEU A 444 -17.78 19.54 4.61
N THR A 445 -17.57 20.83 4.88
CA THR A 445 -18.38 21.91 4.28
C THR A 445 -18.05 22.06 2.79
N LEU A 446 -18.88 22.78 2.06
CA LEU A 446 -18.63 23.06 0.65
C LEU A 446 -17.31 23.83 0.46
N GLU A 447 -17.06 24.82 1.31
CA GLU A 447 -15.82 25.60 1.30
C GLU A 447 -14.60 24.70 1.55
N GLN A 448 -14.70 23.73 2.46
CA GLN A 448 -13.63 22.77 2.71
C GLN A 448 -13.36 21.86 1.51
N PHE A 449 -14.40 21.42 0.80
CA PHE A 449 -14.23 20.68 -0.45
C PHE A 449 -13.54 21.52 -1.52
N GLU A 450 -13.93 22.78 -1.69
CA GLU A 450 -13.29 23.67 -2.65
C GLU A 450 -11.83 23.97 -2.30
N LEU A 451 -11.54 24.25 -1.03
CA LEU A 451 -10.17 24.45 -0.55
C LEU A 451 -9.29 23.22 -0.83
N LEU A 452 -9.82 22.02 -0.59
CA LEU A 452 -9.09 20.78 -0.91
C LEU A 452 -8.87 20.61 -2.41
N ARG A 453 -9.81 21.01 -3.26
CA ARG A 453 -9.68 20.94 -4.72
C ARG A 453 -8.62 21.92 -5.24
N ILE A 454 -8.59 23.13 -4.74
CA ILE A 454 -7.56 24.13 -5.08
C ILE A 454 -6.20 23.60 -4.67
N TYR A 455 -6.05 23.18 -3.43
CA TYR A 455 -4.81 22.61 -2.90
C TYR A 455 -4.34 21.40 -3.70
N LEU A 456 -5.25 20.47 -4.00
CA LEU A 456 -4.97 19.28 -4.79
C LEU A 456 -4.37 19.63 -6.15
N ARG A 457 -4.95 20.61 -6.87
CA ARG A 457 -4.47 21.03 -8.18
C ARG A 457 -3.08 21.66 -8.11
N SER A 458 -2.81 22.51 -7.12
CA SER A 458 -1.51 23.09 -6.85
C SER A 458 -0.48 21.98 -6.55
N GLN A 459 -0.81 21.02 -5.69
CA GLN A 459 0.05 19.87 -5.36
C GLN A 459 0.36 18.99 -6.57
N LEU A 460 -0.62 18.74 -7.44
CA LEU A 460 -0.42 17.96 -8.66
C LEU A 460 0.54 18.66 -9.62
N ALA A 461 0.35 19.96 -9.87
CA ALA A 461 1.22 20.76 -10.73
C ALA A 461 2.64 20.86 -10.18
N ALA A 462 2.78 21.09 -8.86
CA ALA A 462 4.09 21.11 -8.20
C ALA A 462 4.81 19.76 -8.31
N THR A 463 4.08 18.64 -8.10
CA THR A 463 4.64 17.29 -8.23
C THR A 463 5.08 17.00 -9.67
N GLY A 464 4.27 17.39 -10.65
CA GLY A 464 4.64 17.27 -12.07
C GLY A 464 5.93 18.02 -12.40
N SER A 465 6.05 19.25 -11.88
CA SER A 465 7.27 20.07 -12.05
C SER A 465 8.49 19.41 -11.41
N GLU A 466 8.39 18.90 -10.18
CA GLU A 466 9.48 18.18 -9.49
C GLU A 466 9.93 16.94 -10.28
N ILE A 467 9.00 16.18 -10.89
CA ILE A 467 9.31 15.03 -11.74
C ILE A 467 10.06 15.47 -13.00
N MET A 468 9.57 16.52 -13.68
CA MET A 468 10.19 17.03 -14.92
C MET A 468 11.56 17.67 -14.64
N ASP A 469 11.76 18.27 -13.47
CA ASP A 469 13.05 18.77 -12.97
C ASP A 469 14.04 17.64 -12.64
N GLY A 470 13.63 16.38 -12.78
CA GLY A 470 14.50 15.22 -12.60
C GLY A 470 14.75 14.86 -11.14
N MET A 471 13.83 15.16 -10.22
CA MET A 471 13.94 14.71 -8.83
C MET A 471 13.81 13.19 -8.74
N VAL A 472 14.87 12.53 -8.29
CA VAL A 472 14.96 11.06 -8.14
C VAL A 472 15.53 10.65 -6.78
N ASP A 473 15.42 11.51 -5.79
CA ASP A 473 16.01 11.29 -4.46
C ASP A 473 15.48 10.00 -3.83
N ILE A 474 16.39 9.24 -3.20
CA ILE A 474 16.01 8.13 -2.31
C ILE A 474 15.50 8.73 -1.00
N SER A 475 14.25 9.15 -0.99
CA SER A 475 13.59 9.85 0.11
C SER A 475 12.26 9.20 0.48
N PRO A 476 12.29 7.96 1.01
CA PRO A 476 11.09 7.28 1.48
C PRO A 476 10.51 7.98 2.69
N TYR A 477 9.17 7.98 2.86
CA TYR A 477 8.58 8.55 4.06
C TYR A 477 8.39 7.52 5.18
N ARG A 478 8.36 8.05 6.39
CA ARG A 478 7.93 7.35 7.61
C ARG A 478 6.87 8.17 8.33
N GLN A 479 5.76 7.52 8.68
CA GLN A 479 4.67 8.11 9.46
C GLN A 479 4.34 7.18 10.64
N GLY A 480 4.76 7.53 11.83
CA GLY A 480 4.69 6.66 13.00
C GLY A 480 5.46 5.35 12.78
N ALA A 481 4.77 4.22 12.91
CA ALA A 481 5.34 2.89 12.65
C ALA A 481 5.39 2.51 11.17
N PHE A 482 4.60 3.16 10.32
CA PHE A 482 4.54 2.86 8.89
C PHE A 482 5.78 3.42 8.16
N ARG A 483 6.33 2.63 7.25
CA ARG A 483 7.47 2.97 6.39
C ARG A 483 7.11 2.65 4.95
N SER A 484 7.27 3.61 4.04
CA SER A 484 6.97 3.41 2.62
C SER A 484 7.80 2.28 1.99
N CYS A 485 8.98 1.99 2.51
CA CYS A 485 9.84 0.88 2.08
C CYS A 485 9.31 -0.50 2.45
N GLN A 486 8.36 -0.62 3.39
CA GLN A 486 7.92 -1.94 3.90
C GLN A 486 7.43 -2.87 2.80
N HIS A 487 6.70 -2.33 1.84
CA HIS A 487 6.13 -3.07 0.70
C HIS A 487 6.74 -2.66 -0.66
N CYS A 488 7.89 -1.97 -0.65
CA CYS A 488 8.53 -1.53 -1.87
C CYS A 488 9.23 -2.71 -2.58
N SER A 489 8.89 -2.94 -3.85
CA SER A 489 9.48 -4.00 -4.67
C SER A 489 10.90 -3.67 -5.16
N PHE A 490 11.33 -2.41 -5.02
CA PHE A 490 12.61 -1.93 -5.51
C PHE A 490 13.74 -1.97 -4.47
N LYS A 491 13.53 -2.53 -3.29
CA LYS A 491 14.57 -2.69 -2.27
C LYS A 491 15.89 -3.27 -2.78
N PRO A 492 15.88 -4.32 -3.64
CA PRO A 492 17.12 -4.90 -4.16
C PRO A 492 17.94 -3.95 -5.03
N VAL A 493 17.30 -2.97 -5.67
CA VAL A 493 17.94 -1.94 -6.50
C VAL A 493 18.32 -0.73 -5.66
N CYS A 494 17.38 -0.23 -4.86
CA CYS A 494 17.52 0.97 -4.04
C CYS A 494 18.52 0.78 -2.89
N GLN A 495 18.53 -0.40 -2.24
CA GLN A 495 19.38 -0.74 -1.08
C GLN A 495 19.31 0.28 0.05
N PHE A 496 18.17 0.93 0.24
CA PHE A 496 17.98 1.91 1.31
C PHE A 496 18.17 1.25 2.68
N ASP A 497 19.15 1.76 3.43
CA ASP A 497 19.43 1.38 4.81
C ASP A 497 19.76 2.63 5.63
N ILE A 498 19.06 2.85 6.74
CA ILE A 498 19.27 4.01 7.62
C ILE A 498 20.66 4.05 8.28
N LEU A 499 21.40 2.94 8.24
CA LEU A 499 22.77 2.85 8.74
C LEU A 499 23.78 3.37 7.71
N MET A 500 23.36 3.58 6.47
CA MET A 500 24.24 4.14 5.42
C MET A 500 24.13 5.67 5.39
N ASP A 501 25.26 6.31 5.20
CA ASP A 501 25.32 7.77 5.06
C ASP A 501 24.45 8.25 3.92
N GLY A 502 23.62 9.25 4.19
CA GLY A 502 22.73 9.83 3.21
C GLY A 502 21.36 9.20 3.11
N ASN A 503 21.11 8.10 3.81
CA ASN A 503 19.81 7.46 3.87
C ASN A 503 19.02 7.95 5.08
N GLU A 504 17.96 8.70 4.82
CA GLU A 504 17.06 9.20 5.86
C GLU A 504 15.60 9.03 5.44
N TYR A 505 14.75 8.75 6.41
CA TYR A 505 13.31 8.82 6.18
C TYR A 505 12.84 10.26 6.25
N ARG A 506 12.07 10.68 5.28
CA ARG A 506 11.26 11.89 5.39
C ARG A 506 10.17 11.65 6.43
N LEU A 507 10.28 12.31 7.58
CA LEU A 507 9.35 12.13 8.69
C LEU A 507 8.08 12.95 8.44
N LEU A 508 6.96 12.26 8.25
CA LEU A 508 5.65 12.86 8.14
C LEU A 508 4.97 12.81 9.52
N ARG A 509 4.82 13.99 10.13
CA ARG A 509 4.18 14.08 11.45
C ARG A 509 2.67 13.96 11.30
N PRO A 510 2.01 13.09 12.08
CA PRO A 510 0.55 13.13 12.17
C PRO A 510 0.15 14.43 12.87
N GLU A 511 -0.53 15.30 12.16
CA GLU A 511 -1.05 16.57 12.69
C GLU A 511 -2.56 16.51 12.82
N SER A 512 -3.13 17.34 13.68
CA SER A 512 -4.58 17.44 13.82
C SER A 512 -5.21 18.10 12.59
N ASP A 513 -6.45 17.76 12.31
CA ASP A 513 -7.17 18.31 11.16
C ASP A 513 -7.24 19.85 11.24
N SER A 514 -7.37 20.43 12.45
CA SER A 514 -7.40 21.89 12.62
C SER A 514 -6.10 22.57 12.17
N VAL A 515 -4.94 21.97 12.44
CA VAL A 515 -3.64 22.49 11.99
C VAL A 515 -3.53 22.41 10.46
N ILE A 516 -3.97 21.29 9.88
CA ILE A 516 -3.93 21.13 8.42
C ILE A 516 -4.86 22.16 7.74
N TRP A 517 -6.08 22.35 8.25
CA TRP A 517 -7.00 23.37 7.71
C TRP A 517 -6.42 24.78 7.76
N GLY A 518 -5.74 25.14 8.88
CA GLY A 518 -5.06 26.43 8.98
C GLY A 518 -4.02 26.63 7.88
N ARG A 519 -3.17 25.62 7.65
CA ARG A 519 -2.15 25.68 6.59
C ARG A 519 -2.71 25.74 5.17
N LEU A 520 -3.81 25.02 4.93
CA LEU A 520 -4.46 25.04 3.62
C LEU A 520 -5.05 26.43 3.32
N ALA A 521 -5.64 27.09 4.32
CA ALA A 521 -6.16 28.45 4.20
C ALA A 521 -5.04 29.48 3.97
N GLU A 522 -3.93 29.40 4.74
CA GLU A 522 -2.76 30.25 4.55
C GLU A 522 -2.17 30.14 3.13
N GLN A 523 -2.10 28.91 2.60
CA GLN A 523 -1.57 28.66 1.26
C GLN A 523 -2.49 29.22 0.17
N GLU A 524 -3.82 29.10 0.31
CA GLU A 524 -4.79 29.70 -0.62
C GLU A 524 -4.67 31.24 -0.66
N GLU A 525 -4.44 31.88 0.51
CA GLU A 525 -4.23 33.33 0.57
C GLU A 525 -2.93 33.76 -0.12
N CYS A 526 -1.86 32.95 0.00
CA CYS A 526 -0.61 33.23 -0.71
C CYS A 526 -0.80 33.09 -2.23
N ASP A 527 -1.43 32.00 -2.68
CA ASP A 527 -1.66 31.73 -4.13
C ASP A 527 -2.58 32.78 -4.80
N LYS A 528 -3.46 33.46 -4.03
CA LYS A 528 -4.31 34.57 -4.52
C LYS A 528 -3.56 35.90 -4.62
N ASN A 529 -2.44 36.05 -3.92
CA ASN A 529 -1.65 37.28 -3.87
C ASN A 529 -0.44 37.26 -4.85
N GLU A 530 -0.14 36.10 -5.44
CA GLU A 530 0.82 35.94 -6.54
C GLU A 530 0.10 35.99 -7.92
#